data_8e0c59d0545b38e2f6bc17c772d77fff
#
_entry.id   8e0c59d0545b38e2f6bc17c772d77fff
#
_cell.length_a   1.000
_cell.length_b   1.000
_cell.length_c   1.000
_cell.angle_alpha   90.00
_cell.angle_beta   90.00
_cell.angle_gamma   90.00
#
_symmetry.space_group_name_H-M   'P 1'
#
loop_
_entity.id
_entity.type
_entity.pdbx_description
1 polymer ?
#
loop_
_entity_poly.entity_id
_entity_poly.type
_entity_poly.pdbx_seq_one_letter_code
_entity_poly.pdbx_strand_id
1 'polypeptide(L)'
;MPTANVDGIELAYEIIGDTGDPWVLTPGGRFPKDTPGLRTLAEAIAAGGHRVLIWDRPNTGASSVCFTGPTESDLQADALAGLLRTLDLGPATIFGGSGGARVSLLTATNHPDVAARLAMVWVSGGVYGLLALGMVYCGEQIRVAWRDGMEAVVEMPDWAEVLERNPGNRARFLAQDRNEFIATMERWMLAYCPTPGSTVPGITDARLGALTLPTLIFRSGASDPHHTRATSEQLHALIPGSELVEPPWGDAEWNERADAFQAGTEPGLFVRWPLLAPTLLEFAAR
;
A
#
# COMPACT_ATOMS: atom_id res chain seq x y z
N MET A 1 5.92 -3.40 20.88
CA MET A 1 6.09 -2.98 19.47
C MET A 1 6.11 -1.46 19.49
N PRO A 2 7.06 -0.80 18.83
CA PRO A 2 7.11 0.66 18.79
C PRO A 2 5.92 1.26 18.05
N THR A 3 5.43 2.40 18.52
CA THR A 3 4.39 3.20 17.90
C THR A 3 4.83 4.67 17.83
N ALA A 4 4.29 5.41 16.88
CA ALA A 4 4.45 6.85 16.76
C ALA A 4 3.07 7.49 16.56
N ASN A 5 2.86 8.67 17.15
CA ASN A 5 1.64 9.44 16.91
C ASN A 5 1.89 10.43 15.79
N VAL A 6 1.09 10.33 14.74
CA VAL A 6 1.10 11.24 13.59
C VAL A 6 -0.31 11.82 13.45
N ASP A 7 -0.45 13.09 13.73
CA ASP A 7 -1.73 13.83 13.65
C ASP A 7 -2.91 13.14 14.37
N GLY A 8 -2.63 12.54 15.53
CA GLY A 8 -3.62 11.83 16.34
C GLY A 8 -3.82 10.36 15.96
N ILE A 9 -3.15 9.87 14.93
CA ILE A 9 -3.17 8.46 14.51
C ILE A 9 -1.96 7.76 15.12
N GLU A 10 -2.18 6.73 15.93
CA GLU A 10 -1.11 5.88 16.42
C GLU A 10 -0.72 4.85 15.36
N LEU A 11 0.51 4.91 14.91
CA LEU A 11 1.07 4.06 13.86
C LEU A 11 2.08 3.08 14.45
N ALA A 12 1.84 1.79 14.25
CA ALA A 12 2.76 0.73 14.63
C ALA A 12 3.82 0.52 13.54
N TYR A 13 5.09 0.43 13.95
CA TYR A 13 6.19 0.29 13.01
C TYR A 13 7.33 -0.57 13.57
N GLU A 14 8.30 -0.86 12.70
CA GLU A 14 9.57 -1.45 13.05
C GLU A 14 10.65 -0.96 12.09
N ILE A 15 11.87 -0.77 12.60
CA ILE A 15 13.05 -0.44 11.80
C ILE A 15 13.99 -1.63 11.84
N ILE A 16 14.43 -2.09 10.68
CA ILE A 16 15.34 -3.21 10.48
C ILE A 16 16.64 -2.65 9.89
N GLY A 17 17.78 -2.95 10.51
CA GLY A 17 19.07 -2.33 10.20
C GLY A 17 19.30 -0.99 10.91
N ASP A 18 20.56 -0.70 11.20
CA ASP A 18 20.95 0.44 12.05
C ASP A 18 21.59 1.59 11.29
N THR A 19 22.02 1.38 10.06
CA THR A 19 22.83 2.33 9.28
C THR A 19 22.36 2.42 7.82
N GLY A 20 22.91 3.38 7.10
CA GLY A 20 22.68 3.57 5.66
C GLY A 20 21.41 4.34 5.32
N ASP A 21 21.16 4.46 4.03
CA ASP A 21 20.02 5.22 3.50
C ASP A 21 18.69 4.58 3.92
N PRO A 22 17.70 5.40 4.27
CA PRO A 22 16.42 4.91 4.71
C PRO A 22 15.57 4.35 3.56
N TRP A 23 14.88 3.26 3.86
CA TRP A 23 13.86 2.66 3.04
C TRP A 23 12.55 2.54 3.80
N VAL A 24 11.44 2.53 3.08
CA VAL A 24 10.15 2.12 3.62
C VAL A 24 9.49 1.10 2.71
N LEU A 25 8.94 0.04 3.28
CA LEU A 25 8.22 -0.99 2.56
C LEU A 25 6.75 -0.99 2.97
N THR A 26 5.86 -0.89 1.97
CA THR A 26 4.41 -0.85 2.18
C THR A 26 3.72 -2.00 1.42
N PRO A 27 3.08 -2.97 2.13
CA PRO A 27 2.36 -4.06 1.48
C PRO A 27 1.05 -3.57 0.87
N GLY A 28 0.41 -4.41 0.05
CA GLY A 28 -0.91 -4.17 -0.51
C GLY A 28 -2.05 -4.55 0.44
N GLY A 29 -3.29 -4.45 -0.06
CA GLY A 29 -4.49 -4.83 0.68
C GLY A 29 -4.58 -4.17 2.06
N ARG A 30 -5.19 -4.85 3.01
CA ARG A 30 -5.14 -4.51 4.45
C ARG A 30 -4.17 -5.40 5.22
N PHE A 31 -3.09 -5.83 4.55
CA PHE A 31 -2.06 -6.67 5.15
C PHE A 31 -1.16 -5.86 6.09
N PRO A 32 -0.82 -6.43 7.27
CA PRO A 32 0.06 -5.78 8.23
C PRO A 32 1.53 -5.87 7.83
N LYS A 33 2.38 -5.10 8.54
CA LYS A 33 3.83 -5.02 8.31
C LYS A 33 4.57 -6.35 8.49
N ASP A 34 4.01 -7.29 9.23
CA ASP A 34 4.60 -8.60 9.49
C ASP A 34 4.06 -9.72 8.59
N THR A 35 3.35 -9.33 7.52
CA THR A 35 2.88 -10.30 6.52
C THR A 35 4.06 -11.09 5.93
N PRO A 36 3.92 -12.42 5.71
CA PRO A 36 4.98 -13.26 5.16
C PRO A 36 5.57 -12.71 3.86
N GLY A 37 6.91 -12.66 3.77
CA GLY A 37 7.67 -12.13 2.65
C GLY A 37 8.07 -10.65 2.78
N LEU A 38 7.27 -9.81 3.42
CA LEU A 38 7.61 -8.38 3.58
C LEU A 38 8.82 -8.19 4.52
N ARG A 39 8.77 -8.82 5.70
CA ARG A 39 9.91 -8.78 6.65
C ARG A 39 11.18 -9.34 6.02
N THR A 40 11.09 -10.49 5.34
CA THR A 40 12.25 -11.10 4.69
C THR A 40 12.85 -10.20 3.60
N LEU A 41 12.01 -9.48 2.84
CA LEU A 41 12.49 -8.46 1.91
C LEU A 41 13.20 -7.32 2.67
N ALA A 42 12.62 -6.85 3.77
CA ALA A 42 13.21 -5.79 4.58
C ALA A 42 14.58 -6.20 5.14
N GLU A 43 14.70 -7.43 5.65
CA GLU A 43 15.96 -8.00 6.15
C GLU A 43 17.01 -8.12 5.03
N ALA A 44 16.61 -8.52 3.82
CA ALA A 44 17.51 -8.59 2.68
C ALA A 44 18.04 -7.21 2.26
N ILE A 45 17.18 -6.19 2.26
CA ILE A 45 17.59 -4.80 1.98
C ILE A 45 18.48 -4.25 3.11
N ALA A 46 18.17 -4.55 4.37
CA ALA A 46 18.99 -4.14 5.51
C ALA A 46 20.36 -4.80 5.49
N ALA A 47 20.46 -6.07 5.09
CA ALA A 47 21.73 -6.75 4.88
C ALA A 47 22.58 -6.11 3.75
N GLY A 48 21.95 -5.39 2.83
CA GLY A 48 22.61 -4.54 1.83
C GLY A 48 23.14 -3.22 2.38
N GLY A 49 23.03 -2.96 3.69
CA GLY A 49 23.57 -1.76 4.36
C GLY A 49 22.57 -0.60 4.47
N HIS A 50 21.28 -0.88 4.58
CA HIS A 50 20.23 0.12 4.66
C HIS A 50 19.42 0.03 5.96
N ARG A 51 18.74 1.12 6.34
CA ARG A 51 17.70 1.13 7.40
C ARG A 51 16.35 0.98 6.74
N VAL A 52 15.57 -0.02 7.14
CA VAL A 52 14.30 -0.34 6.50
C VAL A 52 13.14 -0.22 7.48
N LEU A 53 12.25 0.72 7.22
CA LEU A 53 10.98 0.88 7.93
C LEU A 53 9.93 -0.06 7.31
N ILE A 54 9.33 -0.90 8.16
CA ILE A 54 8.07 -1.57 7.88
C ILE A 54 7.02 -1.05 8.85
N TRP A 55 5.79 -0.86 8.40
CA TRP A 55 4.77 -0.17 9.19
C TRP A 55 3.36 -0.68 8.90
N ASP A 56 2.51 -0.59 9.91
CA ASP A 56 1.08 -0.79 9.74
C ASP A 56 0.45 0.57 9.37
N ARG A 57 -0.19 0.63 8.21
CA ARG A 57 -0.91 1.83 7.76
C ARG A 57 -2.14 2.07 8.64
N PRO A 58 -2.71 3.27 8.70
CA PRO A 58 -4.07 3.43 9.21
C PRO A 58 -4.99 2.35 8.64
N ASN A 59 -5.84 1.78 9.46
CA ASN A 59 -6.76 0.68 9.13
C ASN A 59 -6.10 -0.68 8.87
N THR A 60 -4.84 -0.88 9.27
CA THR A 60 -4.16 -2.19 9.15
C THR A 60 -3.39 -2.54 10.42
N GLY A 61 -3.25 -3.84 10.68
CA GLY A 61 -2.42 -4.38 11.76
C GLY A 61 -2.74 -3.77 13.13
N ALA A 62 -1.71 -3.29 13.83
CA ALA A 62 -1.85 -2.70 15.15
C ALA A 62 -2.00 -1.16 15.17
N SER A 63 -2.03 -0.52 14.01
CA SER A 63 -2.27 0.92 13.91
C SER A 63 -3.72 1.30 14.20
N SER A 64 -3.95 2.57 14.52
CA SER A 64 -5.29 3.09 14.73
C SER A 64 -6.12 3.07 13.46
N VAL A 65 -7.42 2.75 13.59
CA VAL A 65 -8.37 3.00 12.51
C VAL A 65 -8.67 4.50 12.42
N CYS A 66 -8.80 4.97 11.17
CA CYS A 66 -9.11 6.36 10.84
C CYS A 66 -9.88 6.40 9.50
N PHE A 67 -10.96 7.16 9.47
CA PHE A 67 -11.86 7.25 8.32
C PHE A 67 -12.00 8.70 7.85
N THR A 68 -10.87 9.31 7.49
CA THR A 68 -10.79 10.70 7.04
C THR A 68 -10.08 10.80 5.68
N GLY A 69 -10.05 12.00 5.12
CA GLY A 69 -9.35 12.27 3.86
C GLY A 69 -10.17 11.97 2.60
N PRO A 70 -9.66 12.36 1.42
CA PRO A 70 -10.34 12.18 0.14
C PRO A 70 -10.38 10.71 -0.29
N THR A 71 -9.31 9.95 -0.02
CA THR A 71 -9.25 8.49 -0.20
C THR A 71 -8.51 7.84 0.97
N GLU A 72 -8.67 6.51 1.15
CA GLU A 72 -7.86 5.77 2.12
C GLU A 72 -6.36 5.82 1.78
N SER A 73 -6.02 5.84 0.49
CA SER A 73 -4.63 5.91 0.06
C SER A 73 -4.00 7.29 0.31
N ASP A 74 -4.76 8.39 0.21
CA ASP A 74 -4.29 9.72 0.60
C ASP A 74 -4.04 9.80 2.10
N LEU A 75 -5.00 9.34 2.93
CA LEU A 75 -4.82 9.23 4.37
C LEU A 75 -3.54 8.47 4.74
N GLN A 76 -3.31 7.33 4.08
CA GLN A 76 -2.13 6.50 4.33
C GLN A 76 -0.83 7.16 3.83
N ALA A 77 -0.88 7.91 2.73
CA ALA A 77 0.28 8.64 2.22
C ALA A 77 0.67 9.81 3.15
N ASP A 78 -0.31 10.56 3.65
CA ASP A 78 -0.09 11.63 4.62
C ASP A 78 0.48 11.06 5.93
N ALA A 79 -0.08 9.93 6.41
CA ALA A 79 0.41 9.23 7.59
C ALA A 79 1.86 8.72 7.41
N LEU A 80 2.22 8.19 6.21
CA LEU A 80 3.58 7.77 5.91
C LEU A 80 4.55 8.95 5.93
N ALA A 81 4.21 10.05 5.28
CA ALA A 81 5.04 11.24 5.26
C ALA A 81 5.26 11.79 6.69
N GLY A 82 4.21 11.86 7.49
CA GLY A 82 4.29 12.25 8.90
C GLY A 82 5.16 11.30 9.71
N LEU A 83 5.04 9.99 9.49
CA LEU A 83 5.86 8.97 10.18
C LEU A 83 7.34 9.10 9.82
N LEU A 84 7.68 9.27 8.53
CA LEU A 84 9.07 9.47 8.09
C LEU A 84 9.70 10.72 8.70
N ARG A 85 8.96 11.82 8.79
CA ARG A 85 9.41 13.06 9.46
C ARG A 85 9.58 12.86 10.97
N THR A 86 8.63 12.20 11.62
CA THR A 86 8.67 11.94 13.08
C THR A 86 9.87 11.07 13.47
N LEU A 87 10.25 10.12 12.61
CA LEU A 87 11.36 9.20 12.84
C LEU A 87 12.70 9.67 12.30
N ASP A 88 12.77 10.83 11.65
CA ASP A 88 13.95 11.34 10.94
C ASP A 88 14.51 10.30 9.94
N LEU A 89 13.62 9.73 9.14
CA LEU A 89 13.90 8.71 8.12
C LEU A 89 13.64 9.20 6.68
N GLY A 90 13.59 10.50 6.47
CA GLY A 90 13.45 11.09 5.13
C GLY A 90 14.70 11.85 4.69
N PRO A 91 14.89 12.05 3.38
CA PRO A 91 14.16 11.39 2.29
C PRO A 91 14.54 9.91 2.12
N ALA A 92 13.54 9.07 1.92
CA ALA A 92 13.69 7.61 1.86
C ALA A 92 13.47 7.05 0.44
N THR A 93 14.01 5.87 0.17
CA THR A 93 13.53 5.04 -0.95
C THR A 93 12.20 4.41 -0.55
N ILE A 94 11.13 4.75 -1.26
CA ILE A 94 9.79 4.30 -0.96
C ILE A 94 9.44 3.14 -1.89
N PHE A 95 9.21 1.95 -1.32
CA PHE A 95 8.77 0.77 -2.05
C PHE A 95 7.37 0.37 -1.63
N GLY A 96 6.54 0.03 -2.61
CA GLY A 96 5.22 -0.51 -2.33
C GLY A 96 4.67 -1.40 -3.42
N GLY A 97 3.72 -2.26 -3.03
CA GLY A 97 3.01 -3.12 -3.96
C GLY A 97 1.49 -3.07 -3.78
N SER A 98 0.75 -3.17 -4.86
CA SER A 98 -0.71 -3.11 -4.89
C SER A 98 -1.23 -1.80 -4.27
N GLY A 99 -2.06 -1.87 -3.24
CA GLY A 99 -2.46 -0.68 -2.46
C GLY A 99 -1.27 0.10 -1.91
N GLY A 100 -0.19 -0.59 -1.51
CA GLY A 100 1.06 0.03 -1.09
C GLY A 100 1.77 0.80 -2.21
N ALA A 101 1.67 0.35 -3.46
CA ALA A 101 2.20 1.09 -4.61
C ALA A 101 1.49 2.45 -4.79
N ARG A 102 0.15 2.48 -4.61
CA ARG A 102 -0.61 3.74 -4.64
C ARG A 102 -0.22 4.67 -3.49
N VAL A 103 -0.08 4.14 -2.28
CA VAL A 103 0.40 4.91 -1.12
C VAL A 103 1.77 5.49 -1.40
N SER A 104 2.71 4.68 -1.90
CA SER A 104 4.07 5.12 -2.25
C SER A 104 4.07 6.23 -3.30
N LEU A 105 3.25 6.07 -4.34
CA LEU A 105 3.13 7.05 -5.42
C LEU A 105 2.51 8.37 -4.93
N LEU A 106 1.46 8.30 -4.11
CA LEU A 106 0.83 9.48 -3.48
C LEU A 106 1.80 10.17 -2.51
N THR A 107 2.54 9.42 -1.70
CA THR A 107 3.56 9.98 -0.81
C THR A 107 4.62 10.74 -1.61
N ALA A 108 5.20 10.13 -2.65
CA ALA A 108 6.20 10.76 -3.49
C ALA A 108 5.68 12.01 -4.22
N THR A 109 4.39 12.01 -4.58
CA THR A 109 3.77 13.11 -5.33
C THR A 109 3.32 14.27 -4.43
N ASN A 110 2.77 13.95 -3.25
CA ASN A 110 2.22 14.94 -2.31
C ASN A 110 3.28 15.48 -1.35
N HIS A 111 4.29 14.66 -1.04
CA HIS A 111 5.32 14.91 -0.03
C HIS A 111 6.72 14.63 -0.59
N PRO A 112 7.17 15.38 -1.63
CA PRO A 112 8.45 15.11 -2.28
C PRO A 112 9.67 15.30 -1.36
N ASP A 113 9.50 16.00 -0.25
CA ASP A 113 10.55 16.20 0.78
C ASP A 113 10.94 14.91 1.52
N VAL A 114 10.07 13.90 1.56
CA VAL A 114 10.34 12.63 2.23
C VAL A 114 10.72 11.49 1.27
N ALA A 115 10.73 11.74 -0.04
CA ALA A 115 10.96 10.73 -1.06
C ALA A 115 12.27 10.98 -1.82
N ALA A 116 13.24 10.07 -1.73
CA ALA A 116 14.46 10.09 -2.52
C ALA A 116 14.33 9.29 -3.83
N ARG A 117 13.68 8.15 -3.76
CA ARG A 117 13.43 7.22 -4.88
C ARG A 117 12.08 6.54 -4.70
N LEU A 118 11.51 6.07 -5.80
CA LEU A 118 10.26 5.30 -5.81
C LEU A 118 10.46 3.96 -6.50
N ALA A 119 10.01 2.87 -5.88
CA ALA A 119 9.97 1.56 -6.53
C ALA A 119 8.60 0.91 -6.32
N MET A 120 8.05 0.29 -7.35
CA MET A 120 6.68 -0.24 -7.33
C MET A 120 6.58 -1.61 -7.98
N VAL A 121 5.75 -2.46 -7.38
CA VAL A 121 5.34 -3.76 -7.92
C VAL A 121 3.82 -3.88 -7.85
N TRP A 122 3.19 -4.60 -8.79
CA TRP A 122 1.74 -4.84 -8.79
C TRP A 122 0.91 -3.56 -8.67
N VAL A 123 1.14 -2.58 -9.52
CA VAL A 123 0.36 -1.34 -9.46
C VAL A 123 -1.08 -1.60 -9.85
N SER A 124 -2.01 -1.29 -8.94
CA SER A 124 -3.44 -1.52 -9.16
C SER A 124 -3.96 -0.70 -10.33
N GLY A 125 -4.68 -1.35 -11.22
CA GLY A 125 -5.25 -0.71 -12.41
C GLY A 125 -6.13 -1.64 -13.22
N GLY A 126 -6.62 -1.14 -14.34
CA GLY A 126 -7.60 -1.84 -15.18
C GLY A 126 -9.02 -1.73 -14.62
N VAL A 127 -10.00 -1.65 -15.52
CA VAL A 127 -11.41 -1.38 -15.15
C VAL A 127 -11.94 -2.44 -14.19
N TYR A 128 -11.76 -3.72 -14.53
CA TYR A 128 -12.25 -4.83 -13.70
C TYR A 128 -11.60 -4.82 -12.31
N GLY A 129 -10.27 -4.73 -12.26
CA GLY A 129 -9.54 -4.76 -11.00
C GLY A 129 -9.92 -3.62 -10.07
N LEU A 130 -10.03 -2.40 -10.60
CA LEU A 130 -10.39 -1.23 -9.80
C LEU A 130 -11.81 -1.32 -9.25
N LEU A 131 -12.80 -1.68 -10.07
CA LEU A 131 -14.18 -1.84 -9.59
C LEU A 131 -14.30 -2.96 -8.55
N ALA A 132 -13.62 -4.09 -8.76
CA ALA A 132 -13.60 -5.18 -7.78
C ALA A 132 -12.99 -4.73 -6.44
N LEU A 133 -11.87 -3.98 -6.48
CA LEU A 133 -11.24 -3.45 -5.26
C LEU A 133 -12.14 -2.44 -4.53
N GLY A 134 -12.83 -1.56 -5.25
CA GLY A 134 -13.80 -0.63 -4.66
C GLY A 134 -14.93 -1.35 -3.93
N MET A 135 -15.47 -2.42 -4.52
CA MET A 135 -16.49 -3.25 -3.88
C MET A 135 -15.96 -3.96 -2.63
N VAL A 136 -14.78 -4.56 -2.70
CA VAL A 136 -14.17 -5.29 -1.57
C VAL A 136 -13.88 -4.34 -0.40
N TYR A 137 -13.25 -3.21 -0.64
CA TYR A 137 -12.80 -2.32 0.45
C TYR A 137 -13.87 -1.38 0.98
N CYS A 138 -14.88 -1.04 0.19
CA CYS A 138 -15.89 -0.04 0.57
C CYS A 138 -17.34 -0.53 0.43
N GLY A 139 -17.68 -1.23 -0.64
CA GLY A 139 -19.07 -1.56 -0.95
C GLY A 139 -19.73 -2.42 0.12
N GLU A 140 -19.05 -3.44 0.63
CA GLU A 140 -19.58 -4.30 1.67
C GLU A 140 -19.69 -3.56 3.02
N GLN A 141 -18.74 -2.65 3.32
CA GLN A 141 -18.78 -1.79 4.50
C GLN A 141 -20.01 -0.88 4.48
N ILE A 142 -20.31 -0.27 3.32
CA ILE A 142 -21.49 0.57 3.10
C ILE A 142 -22.76 -0.25 3.34
N ARG A 143 -22.84 -1.44 2.73
CA ARG A 143 -24.01 -2.32 2.84
C ARG A 143 -24.31 -2.69 4.30
N VAL A 144 -23.30 -3.09 5.06
CA VAL A 144 -23.44 -3.48 6.46
C VAL A 144 -23.80 -2.28 7.34
N ALA A 145 -23.09 -1.14 7.19
CA ALA A 145 -23.39 0.07 7.94
C ALA A 145 -24.80 0.57 7.69
N TRP A 146 -25.23 0.55 6.43
CA TRP A 146 -26.56 1.00 6.02
C TRP A 146 -27.68 0.15 6.60
N ARG A 147 -27.55 -1.18 6.56
CA ARG A 147 -28.58 -2.11 7.01
C ARG A 147 -28.58 -2.32 8.52
N ASP A 148 -27.40 -2.52 9.11
CA ASP A 148 -27.24 -3.10 10.44
C ASP A 148 -26.49 -2.19 11.44
N GLY A 149 -25.95 -1.06 10.98
CA GLY A 149 -25.26 -0.07 11.85
C GLY A 149 -23.78 -0.36 12.09
N MET A 150 -23.14 0.51 12.92
CA MET A 150 -21.70 0.46 13.16
C MET A 150 -21.26 -0.74 14.01
N GLU A 151 -22.13 -1.24 14.89
CA GLU A 151 -21.88 -2.47 15.65
C GLU A 151 -21.66 -3.67 14.73
N ALA A 152 -22.45 -3.76 13.65
CA ALA A 152 -22.29 -4.83 12.69
C ALA A 152 -21.04 -4.66 11.81
N VAL A 153 -20.64 -3.42 11.49
CA VAL A 153 -19.39 -3.15 10.78
C VAL A 153 -18.19 -3.63 11.61
N VAL A 154 -18.19 -3.36 12.91
CA VAL A 154 -17.11 -3.80 13.82
C VAL A 154 -16.96 -5.31 13.85
N GLU A 155 -18.04 -6.05 13.71
CA GLU A 155 -18.03 -7.53 13.73
C GLU A 155 -17.70 -8.17 12.37
N MET A 156 -17.44 -7.37 11.32
CA MET A 156 -17.05 -7.91 10.01
C MET A 156 -15.67 -8.60 10.10
N PRO A 157 -15.51 -9.76 9.44
CA PRO A 157 -14.23 -10.48 9.41
C PRO A 157 -13.05 -9.62 8.92
N ASP A 158 -13.32 -8.66 8.04
CA ASP A 158 -12.31 -7.74 7.48
C ASP A 158 -11.60 -6.89 8.54
N TRP A 159 -12.22 -6.69 9.71
CA TRP A 159 -11.68 -5.90 10.81
C TRP A 159 -11.17 -6.72 11.98
N ALA A 160 -11.35 -8.05 11.96
CA ALA A 160 -11.01 -8.91 13.09
C ALA A 160 -9.55 -8.76 13.52
N GLU A 161 -8.60 -8.79 12.58
CA GLU A 161 -7.17 -8.64 12.88
C GLU A 161 -6.83 -7.27 13.47
N VAL A 162 -7.40 -6.19 12.93
CA VAL A 162 -7.16 -4.81 13.38
C VAL A 162 -7.71 -4.60 14.80
N LEU A 163 -8.81 -5.25 15.15
CA LEU A 163 -9.41 -5.19 16.48
C LEU A 163 -8.66 -6.06 17.49
N GLU A 164 -8.18 -7.23 17.07
CA GLU A 164 -7.38 -8.12 17.89
C GLU A 164 -6.04 -7.48 18.25
N ARG A 165 -5.34 -6.91 17.26
CA ARG A 165 -4.02 -6.29 17.43
C ARG A 165 -4.05 -4.95 18.17
N ASN A 166 -5.15 -4.20 18.05
CA ASN A 166 -5.36 -2.94 18.75
C ASN A 166 -6.81 -2.84 19.26
N PRO A 167 -7.07 -3.33 20.49
CA PRO A 167 -8.42 -3.31 21.08
C PRO A 167 -9.04 -1.91 21.18
N GLY A 168 -8.24 -0.84 21.22
CA GLY A 168 -8.71 0.54 21.20
C GLY A 168 -9.45 0.91 19.91
N ASN A 169 -9.24 0.16 18.82
CA ASN A 169 -9.91 0.39 17.56
C ASN A 169 -11.43 0.13 17.63
N ARG A 170 -11.88 -0.80 18.49
CA ARG A 170 -13.31 -1.01 18.69
C ARG A 170 -14.03 0.28 19.12
N ALA A 171 -13.47 0.99 20.09
CA ALA A 171 -14.04 2.25 20.54
C ALA A 171 -14.01 3.32 19.44
N ARG A 172 -12.92 3.38 18.64
CA ARG A 172 -12.81 4.33 17.51
C ARG A 172 -13.84 4.06 16.42
N PHE A 173 -14.14 2.80 16.11
CA PHE A 173 -15.20 2.43 15.18
C PHE A 173 -16.58 2.86 15.69
N LEU A 174 -16.90 2.51 16.95
CA LEU A 174 -18.21 2.80 17.52
C LEU A 174 -18.43 4.29 17.79
N ALA A 175 -17.37 5.08 17.82
CA ALA A 175 -17.45 6.55 17.90
C ALA A 175 -17.77 7.22 16.55
N GLN A 176 -17.73 6.47 15.42
CA GLN A 176 -18.07 7.03 14.11
C GLN A 176 -19.59 7.27 14.01
N ASP A 177 -19.97 8.44 13.52
CA ASP A 177 -21.34 8.61 13.03
C ASP A 177 -21.56 7.71 11.81
N ARG A 178 -22.66 6.96 11.79
CA ARG A 178 -22.97 6.01 10.73
C ARG A 178 -23.04 6.67 9.35
N ASN A 179 -23.67 7.83 9.25
CA ASN A 179 -23.87 8.49 7.96
C ASN A 179 -22.56 9.08 7.44
N GLU A 180 -21.73 9.64 8.33
CA GLU A 180 -20.39 10.12 7.99
C GLU A 180 -19.47 8.97 7.56
N PHE A 181 -19.55 7.82 8.23
CA PHE A 181 -18.82 6.61 7.83
C PHE A 181 -19.23 6.16 6.43
N ILE A 182 -20.56 6.06 6.16
CA ILE A 182 -21.06 5.69 4.83
C ILE A 182 -20.59 6.68 3.77
N ALA A 183 -20.73 7.99 4.02
CA ALA A 183 -20.29 9.03 3.08
C ALA A 183 -18.77 8.95 2.81
N THR A 184 -17.98 8.57 3.80
CA THR A 184 -16.54 8.36 3.63
C THR A 184 -16.25 7.13 2.78
N MET A 185 -16.92 6.02 3.04
CA MET A 185 -16.77 4.80 2.23
C MET A 185 -17.22 5.00 0.78
N GLU A 186 -18.32 5.72 0.55
CA GLU A 186 -18.79 6.10 -0.79
C GLU A 186 -17.75 6.94 -1.53
N ARG A 187 -17.20 7.96 -0.88
CA ARG A 187 -16.14 8.82 -1.44
C ARG A 187 -14.89 7.99 -1.77
N TRP A 188 -14.46 7.09 -0.89
CA TRP A 188 -13.32 6.22 -1.11
C TRP A 188 -13.58 5.20 -2.23
N MET A 189 -14.80 4.68 -2.33
CA MET A 189 -15.20 3.77 -3.41
C MET A 189 -15.17 4.46 -4.77
N LEU A 190 -15.64 5.72 -4.86
CA LEU A 190 -15.60 6.51 -6.09
C LEU A 190 -14.18 6.73 -6.61
N ALA A 191 -13.16 6.77 -5.74
CA ALA A 191 -11.77 6.88 -6.15
C ALA A 191 -11.29 5.65 -6.96
N TYR A 192 -11.93 4.50 -6.81
CA TYR A 192 -11.64 3.31 -7.61
C TYR A 192 -12.36 3.30 -8.98
N CYS A 193 -13.27 4.23 -9.23
CA CYS A 193 -13.92 4.31 -10.54
C CYS A 193 -12.89 4.73 -11.60
N PRO A 194 -12.72 3.95 -12.68
CA PRO A 194 -11.82 4.31 -13.75
C PRO A 194 -12.19 5.68 -14.33
N THR A 195 -11.21 6.57 -14.37
CA THR A 195 -11.41 7.95 -14.83
C THR A 195 -10.41 8.27 -15.93
N PRO A 196 -10.83 8.80 -17.10
CA PRO A 196 -9.91 9.24 -18.13
C PRO A 196 -8.87 10.23 -17.58
N GLY A 197 -7.58 10.02 -17.91
CA GLY A 197 -6.48 10.85 -17.40
C GLY A 197 -6.08 10.55 -15.94
N SER A 198 -6.50 9.40 -15.40
CA SER A 198 -6.09 8.90 -14.09
C SER A 198 -5.81 7.39 -14.18
N THR A 199 -4.62 7.05 -14.62
CA THR A 199 -4.15 5.66 -14.75
C THR A 199 -4.13 4.92 -13.40
N VAL A 200 -3.82 5.65 -12.33
CA VAL A 200 -3.83 5.14 -10.95
C VAL A 200 -4.84 5.94 -10.13
N PRO A 201 -5.71 5.27 -9.35
CA PRO A 201 -6.68 5.94 -8.50
C PRO A 201 -6.05 7.01 -7.59
N GLY A 202 -6.65 8.20 -7.57
CA GLY A 202 -6.22 9.32 -6.73
C GLY A 202 -5.12 10.20 -7.34
N ILE A 203 -4.55 9.83 -8.51
CA ILE A 203 -3.48 10.61 -9.14
C ILE A 203 -3.82 10.86 -10.61
N THR A 204 -3.73 12.11 -11.07
CA THR A 204 -3.88 12.42 -12.49
C THR A 204 -2.61 12.07 -13.28
N ASP A 205 -2.76 11.69 -14.56
CA ASP A 205 -1.63 11.40 -15.44
C ASP A 205 -0.68 12.60 -15.58
N ALA A 206 -1.21 13.82 -15.53
CA ALA A 206 -0.40 15.04 -15.53
C ALA A 206 0.52 15.13 -14.30
N ARG A 207 0.06 14.69 -13.13
CA ARG A 207 0.89 14.65 -11.91
C ARG A 207 1.95 13.55 -11.99
N LEU A 208 1.62 12.42 -12.60
CA LEU A 208 2.61 11.36 -12.89
C LEU A 208 3.71 11.86 -13.82
N GLY A 209 3.33 12.59 -14.88
CA GLY A 209 4.27 13.21 -15.80
C GLY A 209 5.15 14.33 -15.21
N ALA A 210 4.82 14.82 -14.03
CA ALA A 210 5.60 15.81 -13.30
C ALA A 210 6.58 15.21 -12.28
N LEU A 211 6.56 13.89 -12.07
CA LEU A 211 7.50 13.21 -11.17
C LEU A 211 8.92 13.27 -11.74
N THR A 212 9.87 13.69 -10.91
CA THR A 212 11.29 13.83 -11.31
C THR A 212 12.24 12.92 -10.53
N LEU A 213 11.75 12.24 -9.48
CA LEU A 213 12.59 11.33 -8.70
C LEU A 213 12.85 10.02 -9.45
N PRO A 214 14.01 9.37 -9.25
CA PRO A 214 14.30 8.07 -9.82
C PRO A 214 13.16 7.08 -9.49
N THR A 215 12.62 6.44 -10.51
CA THR A 215 11.45 5.56 -10.35
C THR A 215 11.69 4.21 -11.03
N LEU A 216 11.50 3.13 -10.28
CA LEU A 216 11.56 1.75 -10.75
C LEU A 216 10.15 1.13 -10.74
N ILE A 217 9.75 0.51 -11.82
CA ILE A 217 8.47 -0.17 -11.96
C ILE A 217 8.73 -1.63 -12.35
N PHE A 218 8.29 -2.57 -11.53
CA PHE A 218 8.24 -3.97 -11.93
C PHE A 218 7.01 -4.22 -12.78
N ARG A 219 7.19 -4.78 -13.98
CA ARG A 219 6.09 -5.05 -14.89
C ARG A 219 5.20 -6.17 -14.33
N SER A 220 3.91 -5.94 -14.30
CA SER A 220 2.94 -6.93 -13.87
C SER A 220 2.81 -8.08 -14.87
N GLY A 221 2.56 -9.29 -14.37
CA GLY A 221 2.34 -10.47 -15.19
C GLY A 221 1.04 -10.41 -16.02
N ALA A 222 0.97 -11.20 -17.09
CA ALA A 222 -0.20 -11.21 -17.97
C ALA A 222 -1.45 -11.82 -17.31
N SER A 223 -1.28 -12.66 -16.29
CA SER A 223 -2.37 -13.33 -15.60
C SER A 223 -3.05 -12.48 -14.51
N ASP A 224 -2.48 -11.33 -14.14
CA ASP A 224 -2.96 -10.52 -13.02
C ASP A 224 -4.12 -9.60 -13.43
N PRO A 225 -5.36 -9.84 -12.96
CA PRO A 225 -6.52 -9.04 -13.32
C PRO A 225 -6.64 -7.74 -12.51
N HIS A 226 -5.93 -7.61 -11.39
CA HIS A 226 -6.00 -6.48 -10.46
C HIS A 226 -4.85 -5.49 -10.64
N HIS A 227 -3.73 -5.97 -11.17
CA HIS A 227 -2.53 -5.20 -11.42
C HIS A 227 -2.11 -5.46 -12.87
N THR A 228 -2.85 -4.87 -13.82
CA THR A 228 -2.68 -5.25 -15.23
C THR A 228 -1.31 -4.85 -15.77
N ARG A 229 -0.76 -5.66 -16.67
CA ARG A 229 0.47 -5.35 -17.40
C ARG A 229 0.39 -3.96 -18.07
N ALA A 230 -0.75 -3.67 -18.70
CA ALA A 230 -0.99 -2.38 -19.33
C ALA A 230 -0.85 -1.20 -18.36
N THR A 231 -1.22 -1.35 -17.07
CA THR A 231 -1.06 -0.30 -16.06
C THR A 231 0.41 -0.01 -15.78
N SER A 232 1.25 -1.04 -15.61
CA SER A 232 2.69 -0.83 -15.38
C SER A 232 3.39 -0.22 -16.60
N GLU A 233 3.03 -0.65 -17.80
CA GLU A 233 3.55 -0.09 -19.07
C GLU A 233 3.11 1.37 -19.27
N GLN A 234 1.85 1.68 -18.97
CA GLN A 234 1.33 3.05 -19.06
C GLN A 234 1.98 3.99 -18.03
N LEU A 235 2.22 3.52 -16.80
CA LEU A 235 2.96 4.29 -15.81
C LEU A 235 4.38 4.62 -16.28
N HIS A 236 5.08 3.64 -16.84
CA HIS A 236 6.40 3.86 -17.41
C HIS A 236 6.37 4.90 -18.53
N ALA A 237 5.36 4.86 -19.39
CA ALA A 237 5.21 5.86 -20.44
C ALA A 237 4.89 7.27 -19.91
N LEU A 238 4.23 7.38 -18.77
CA LEU A 238 3.84 8.65 -18.14
C LEU A 238 4.93 9.27 -17.26
N ILE A 239 5.70 8.46 -16.52
CA ILE A 239 6.70 8.94 -15.55
C ILE A 239 8.05 9.12 -16.27
N PRO A 240 8.55 10.36 -16.45
CA PRO A 240 9.79 10.62 -17.16
C PRO A 240 10.99 9.96 -16.47
N GLY A 241 11.82 9.27 -17.25
CA GLY A 241 13.05 8.64 -16.73
C GLY A 241 12.83 7.43 -15.82
N SER A 242 11.59 6.93 -15.71
CA SER A 242 11.35 5.69 -14.97
C SER A 242 11.98 4.49 -15.68
N GLU A 243 12.28 3.44 -14.92
CA GLU A 243 12.75 2.15 -15.43
C GLU A 243 11.61 1.14 -15.32
N LEU A 244 11.33 0.41 -16.41
CA LEU A 244 10.41 -0.73 -16.41
C LEU A 244 11.23 -2.01 -16.50
N VAL A 245 11.13 -2.87 -15.50
CA VAL A 245 11.90 -4.12 -15.41
C VAL A 245 11.00 -5.34 -15.26
N GLU A 246 11.47 -6.47 -15.77
CA GLU A 246 10.80 -7.75 -15.51
C GLU A 246 11.03 -8.18 -14.06
N PRO A 247 9.97 -8.60 -13.35
CA PRO A 247 10.14 -9.21 -12.04
C PRO A 247 10.82 -10.59 -12.17
N PRO A 248 11.41 -11.14 -11.08
CA PRO A 248 12.09 -12.44 -11.11
C PRO A 248 11.15 -13.65 -11.20
N TRP A 249 9.92 -13.45 -11.61
CA TRP A 249 8.89 -14.46 -11.85
C TRP A 249 8.22 -14.27 -13.21
N GLY A 250 7.52 -15.29 -13.69
CA GLY A 250 6.90 -15.29 -15.02
C GLY A 250 5.50 -14.65 -15.06
N ASP A 251 4.92 -14.64 -16.24
CA ASP A 251 3.62 -14.05 -16.55
C ASP A 251 2.44 -14.72 -15.85
N ALA A 252 2.56 -15.98 -15.46
CA ALA A 252 1.53 -16.75 -14.78
C ALA A 252 1.56 -16.61 -13.25
N GLU A 253 2.48 -15.80 -12.71
CA GLU A 253 2.72 -15.69 -11.27
C GLU A 253 1.46 -15.44 -10.44
N TRP A 254 0.56 -14.58 -10.90
CA TRP A 254 -0.69 -14.33 -10.18
C TRP A 254 -1.51 -15.59 -9.97
N ASN A 255 -1.75 -16.35 -11.03
CA ASN A 255 -2.52 -17.59 -10.95
C ASN A 255 -1.81 -18.62 -10.07
N GLU A 256 -0.50 -18.83 -10.30
CA GLU A 256 0.31 -19.74 -9.50
C GLU A 256 0.27 -19.43 -8.00
N ARG A 257 0.41 -18.15 -7.65
CA ARG A 257 0.40 -17.68 -6.27
C ARG A 257 -1.00 -17.75 -5.64
N ALA A 258 -2.04 -17.39 -6.39
CA ALA A 258 -3.42 -17.49 -5.93
C ALA A 258 -3.81 -18.96 -5.68
N ASP A 259 -3.45 -19.85 -6.58
CA ASP A 259 -3.69 -21.30 -6.45
C ASP A 259 -2.92 -21.89 -5.26
N ALA A 260 -1.65 -21.50 -5.07
CA ALA A 260 -0.81 -21.96 -3.96
C ALA A 260 -1.36 -21.46 -2.60
N PHE A 261 -1.81 -20.21 -2.54
CA PHE A 261 -2.43 -19.65 -1.34
C PHE A 261 -3.74 -20.38 -1.00
N GLN A 262 -4.61 -20.62 -1.99
CA GLN A 262 -5.86 -21.35 -1.81
C GLN A 262 -5.63 -22.82 -1.40
N ALA A 263 -4.60 -23.44 -1.95
CA ALA A 263 -4.18 -24.80 -1.59
C ALA A 263 -3.47 -24.88 -0.22
N GLY A 264 -3.16 -23.75 0.41
CA GLY A 264 -2.43 -23.68 1.68
C GLY A 264 -0.96 -24.09 1.57
N THR A 265 -0.39 -24.09 0.36
CA THR A 265 1.02 -24.43 0.12
C THR A 265 1.97 -23.24 0.22
N GLU A 266 1.46 -22.01 0.14
CA GLU A 266 2.19 -20.76 0.44
C GLU A 266 1.49 -20.01 1.59
N PRO A 267 2.25 -19.48 2.56
CA PRO A 267 1.69 -18.87 3.77
C PRO A 267 1.16 -17.45 3.55
N GLY A 268 1.30 -16.87 2.35
CA GLY A 268 0.85 -15.51 2.08
C GLY A 268 1.12 -15.03 0.66
N LEU A 269 0.53 -13.88 0.33
CA LEU A 269 0.58 -13.34 -1.04
C LEU A 269 1.92 -12.66 -1.39
N PHE A 270 2.76 -12.34 -0.41
CA PHE A 270 4.01 -11.59 -0.61
C PHE A 270 5.27 -12.44 -0.45
N VAL A 271 5.13 -13.76 -0.32
CA VAL A 271 6.23 -14.70 -0.06
C VAL A 271 7.34 -14.69 -1.11
N ARG A 272 7.04 -14.24 -2.33
CA ARG A 272 8.02 -14.11 -3.42
C ARG A 272 8.73 -12.75 -3.45
N TRP A 273 8.29 -11.77 -2.65
CA TRP A 273 8.88 -10.44 -2.63
C TRP A 273 10.37 -10.38 -2.28
N PRO A 274 10.93 -11.25 -1.42
CA PRO A 274 12.38 -11.28 -1.20
C PRO A 274 13.22 -11.45 -2.46
N LEU A 275 12.67 -12.05 -3.52
CA LEU A 275 13.34 -12.19 -4.82
C LEU A 275 13.56 -10.84 -5.53
N LEU A 276 12.86 -9.77 -5.14
CA LEU A 276 13.03 -8.42 -5.68
C LEU A 276 14.29 -7.72 -5.13
N ALA A 277 14.85 -8.17 -4.00
CA ALA A 277 15.93 -7.48 -3.29
C ALA A 277 17.14 -7.16 -4.17
N PRO A 278 17.67 -8.06 -5.01
CA PRO A 278 18.83 -7.75 -5.85
C PRO A 278 18.58 -6.56 -6.79
N THR A 279 17.44 -6.53 -7.47
CA THR A 279 17.08 -5.45 -8.40
C THR A 279 16.84 -4.14 -7.65
N LEU A 280 16.19 -4.19 -6.48
CA LEU A 280 15.96 -3.02 -5.64
C LEU A 280 17.27 -2.42 -5.12
N LEU A 281 18.21 -3.23 -4.67
CA LEU A 281 19.54 -2.80 -4.20
C LEU A 281 20.37 -2.22 -5.35
N GLU A 282 20.33 -2.82 -6.53
CA GLU A 282 21.01 -2.28 -7.72
C GLU A 282 20.44 -0.92 -8.12
N PHE A 283 19.12 -0.76 -8.07
CA PHE A 283 18.47 0.52 -8.34
C PHE A 283 18.86 1.60 -7.33
N ALA A 284 18.98 1.26 -6.05
CA ALA A 284 19.37 2.22 -5.01
C ALA A 284 20.85 2.65 -5.09
N ALA A 285 21.70 1.83 -5.66
CA ALA A 285 23.14 2.11 -5.79
C ALA A 285 23.47 3.11 -6.91
N ARG A 286 22.50 3.49 -7.74
CA ARG A 286 22.61 4.49 -8.82
C ARG A 286 22.13 5.85 -8.36
#